data_03fcc73ef7b65742ce6819c571c1b4f3
#
_entry.id   03fcc73ef7b65742ce6819c571c1b4f3
#
_cell.length_a   1.000
_cell.length_b   1.000
_cell.length_c   1.000
_cell.angle_alpha   90.00
_cell.angle_beta   90.00
_cell.angle_gamma   90.00
#
_symmetry.space_group_name_H-M   'P 1'
#
loop_
_entity.id
_entity.type
_entity.pdbx_description
1 polymer ?
#
loop_
_entity_poly.entity_id
_entity_poly.type
_entity_poly.pdbx_seq_one_letter_code
_entity_poly.pdbx_strand_id
1 'polypeptide(L)'
;MSNPAVIARLREELRGIEGGSFRRREALPFGIGAIDGVLASTGLRLDALHEVAGASAGMGDDAAATLFMAGIAARAWGPVLWVVRRRDLFAPGLAQVGLAATRVIYAEAQDDADLLAIMEEGLRHRSLGAVIGEAKRAGLAATRRLQLAAEGGRTIALLLKRHASAGGDPLGAPSAAVTRWRIATAPSTPLPVAGVGRSRWRVELVRQKGGAPGAWDLEACDETGRCAVPAGMVRRAAAGSGASRAA
;
A
#
# COMPACT_ATOMS: atom_id res chain seq x y z
N MET A 1 -6.93 -10.76 37.80
CA MET A 1 -8.12 -10.45 36.97
C MET A 1 -7.97 -9.02 36.45
N SER A 2 -7.72 -8.86 35.16
CA SER A 2 -7.55 -7.53 34.55
C SER A 2 -8.90 -6.84 34.42
N ASN A 3 -9.03 -5.64 34.99
CA ASN A 3 -10.26 -4.86 34.95
C ASN A 3 -10.44 -4.23 33.56
N PRO A 4 -11.48 -4.63 32.78
CA PRO A 4 -11.69 -4.15 31.42
C PRO A 4 -11.89 -2.62 31.32
N ALA A 5 -12.44 -1.99 32.37
CA ALA A 5 -12.61 -0.54 32.43
C ALA A 5 -11.27 0.21 32.55
N VAL A 6 -10.29 -0.34 33.28
CA VAL A 6 -8.94 0.23 33.40
C VAL A 6 -8.18 0.09 32.07
N ILE A 7 -8.36 -1.02 31.36
CA ILE A 7 -7.74 -1.23 30.04
C ILE A 7 -8.37 -0.27 29.01
N ALA A 8 -9.66 -0.04 29.03
CA ALA A 8 -10.33 0.91 28.14
C ALA A 8 -9.85 2.35 28.40
N ARG A 9 -9.77 2.76 29.66
CA ARG A 9 -9.27 4.08 30.07
C ARG A 9 -7.79 4.30 29.70
N LEU A 10 -6.92 3.31 29.95
CA LEU A 10 -5.53 3.34 29.53
C LEU A 10 -5.37 3.44 28.01
N ARG A 11 -6.22 2.77 27.21
CA ARG A 11 -6.23 2.88 25.75
C ARG A 11 -6.68 4.26 25.28
N GLU A 12 -7.57 4.91 26.01
CA GLU A 12 -8.05 6.27 25.71
C GLU A 12 -6.99 7.32 26.08
N GLU A 13 -6.36 7.18 27.24
CA GLU A 13 -5.23 8.02 27.67
C GLU A 13 -4.00 7.87 26.75
N LEU A 14 -3.66 6.64 26.33
CA LEU A 14 -2.60 6.39 25.35
C LEU A 14 -2.93 7.00 23.98
N ARG A 15 -4.19 6.91 23.51
CA ARG A 15 -4.62 7.63 22.30
C ARG A 15 -4.51 9.15 22.44
N GLY A 16 -4.82 9.71 23.61
CA GLY A 16 -4.66 11.14 23.91
C GLY A 16 -3.20 11.58 23.92
N ILE A 17 -2.30 10.77 24.49
CA ILE A 17 -0.85 11.02 24.52
C ILE A 17 -0.22 10.85 23.12
N GLU A 18 -0.62 9.81 22.40
CA GLU A 18 -0.23 9.62 20.98
C GLU A 18 -0.80 10.74 20.09
N GLY A 19 -1.99 11.25 20.33
CA GLY A 19 -2.63 12.36 19.61
C GLY A 19 -2.01 13.73 19.87
N GLY A 20 -1.44 13.97 21.05
CA GLY A 20 -0.83 15.28 21.43
C GLY A 20 0.55 15.54 20.82
N SER A 21 1.25 14.54 20.31
CA SER A 21 2.56 14.64 19.65
C SER A 21 2.51 14.58 18.12
N PHE A 22 1.32 14.46 17.53
CA PHE A 22 1.15 14.43 16.08
C PHE A 22 1.15 15.86 15.51
N ARG A 23 2.32 16.42 15.19
CA ARG A 23 2.41 17.25 13.99
C ARG A 23 1.70 16.46 12.91
N ARG A 24 0.69 17.06 12.24
CA ARG A 24 -0.09 16.44 11.16
C ARG A 24 0.90 15.85 10.17
N ARG A 25 1.14 14.53 10.27
CA ARG A 25 2.06 13.82 9.38
C ARG A 25 1.41 13.83 8.02
N GLU A 26 2.16 14.25 7.00
CA GLU A 26 1.66 14.29 5.65
C GLU A 26 1.22 12.88 5.23
N ALA A 27 -0.01 12.77 4.76
CA ALA A 27 -0.59 11.51 4.27
C ALA A 27 -1.01 11.67 2.81
N LEU A 28 -0.89 10.60 2.06
CA LEU A 28 -1.33 10.47 0.68
C LEU A 28 -2.71 9.80 0.65
N PRO A 29 -3.82 10.53 0.47
CA PRO A 29 -5.15 9.92 0.45
C PRO A 29 -5.35 9.10 -0.82
N PHE A 30 -6.14 8.04 -0.74
CA PHE A 30 -6.58 7.29 -1.94
C PHE A 30 -7.59 8.10 -2.74
N GLY A 31 -8.30 9.06 -2.13
CA GLY A 31 -9.41 9.79 -2.73
C GLY A 31 -10.70 8.96 -2.76
N ILE A 32 -10.74 7.88 -2.01
CA ILE A 32 -11.89 6.98 -1.85
C ILE A 32 -12.28 7.01 -0.37
N GLY A 33 -13.39 7.66 -0.05
CA GLY A 33 -13.82 7.88 1.34
C GLY A 33 -13.94 6.58 2.16
N ALA A 34 -14.32 5.47 1.53
CA ALA A 34 -14.40 4.16 2.17
C ALA A 34 -13.02 3.60 2.58
N ILE A 35 -11.93 4.01 1.93
CA ILE A 35 -10.56 3.62 2.28
C ILE A 35 -9.98 4.65 3.25
N ASP A 36 -10.04 5.93 2.88
CA ASP A 36 -9.42 7.01 3.64
C ASP A 36 -10.06 7.15 5.04
N GLY A 37 -11.35 6.84 5.18
CA GLY A 37 -12.05 6.83 6.47
C GLY A 37 -11.67 5.66 7.39
N VAL A 38 -11.12 4.56 6.85
CA VAL A 38 -10.61 3.42 7.62
C VAL A 38 -9.15 3.63 8.01
N LEU A 39 -8.37 4.35 7.19
CA LEU A 39 -6.95 4.58 7.45
C LEU A 39 -6.76 5.55 8.63
N ALA A 40 -5.92 5.14 9.59
CA ALA A 40 -5.66 5.90 10.82
C ALA A 40 -5.16 7.35 10.58
N SER A 41 -4.56 7.61 9.41
CA SER A 41 -4.03 8.92 9.02
C SER A 41 -4.81 9.55 7.86
N THR A 42 -6.03 9.07 7.55
CA THR A 42 -6.83 9.51 6.40
C THR A 42 -6.10 9.39 5.06
N GLY A 43 -5.19 8.43 4.95
CA GLY A 43 -4.32 8.16 3.80
C GLY A 43 -3.07 7.39 4.20
N LEU A 44 -2.22 7.08 3.24
CA LEU A 44 -0.91 6.48 3.49
C LEU A 44 0.07 7.53 4.02
N ARG A 45 0.69 7.27 5.15
CA ARG A 45 1.73 8.16 5.68
C ARG A 45 2.92 8.24 4.74
N LEU A 46 3.35 9.45 4.38
CA LEU A 46 4.50 9.67 3.50
C LEU A 46 5.84 9.44 4.18
N ASP A 47 5.87 9.40 5.52
CA ASP A 47 7.04 9.15 6.35
C ASP A 47 7.06 7.74 6.94
N ALA A 48 6.60 6.74 6.21
CA ALA A 48 6.41 5.40 6.76
C ALA A 48 6.68 4.26 5.78
N LEU A 49 6.92 3.08 6.35
CA LEU A 49 7.00 1.82 5.63
C LEU A 49 5.60 1.21 5.45
N HIS A 50 5.29 0.86 4.21
CA HIS A 50 4.10 0.11 3.82
C HIS A 50 4.54 -1.17 3.10
N GLU A 51 4.01 -2.31 3.53
CA GLU A 51 4.24 -3.60 2.86
C GLU A 51 3.06 -3.93 1.94
N VAL A 52 3.37 -4.45 0.77
CA VAL A 52 2.40 -4.92 -0.22
C VAL A 52 2.79 -6.33 -0.66
N ALA A 53 1.83 -7.19 -0.89
CA ALA A 53 2.05 -8.52 -1.48
C ALA A 53 0.93 -8.89 -2.44
N GLY A 54 1.23 -9.70 -3.45
CA GLY A 54 0.20 -10.41 -4.21
C GLY A 54 -0.55 -11.41 -3.31
N ALA A 55 -1.82 -11.64 -3.57
CA ALA A 55 -2.61 -12.62 -2.81
C ALA A 55 -2.16 -14.07 -3.06
N SER A 56 -1.56 -14.33 -4.21
CA SER A 56 -0.97 -15.61 -4.59
C SER A 56 0.41 -15.43 -5.23
N ALA A 57 1.14 -16.53 -5.39
CA ALA A 57 2.41 -16.55 -6.13
C ALA A 57 2.22 -16.45 -7.66
N GLY A 58 0.99 -16.23 -8.13
CA GLY A 58 0.68 -16.09 -9.54
C GLY A 58 1.12 -14.75 -10.11
N MET A 59 1.56 -14.75 -11.38
CA MET A 59 2.04 -13.52 -12.05
C MET A 59 0.99 -12.39 -12.07
N GLY A 60 -0.29 -12.70 -12.13
CA GLY A 60 -1.36 -11.70 -12.14
C GLY A 60 -1.41 -10.90 -10.84
N ASP A 61 -1.40 -11.58 -9.69
CA ASP A 61 -1.44 -10.93 -8.38
C ASP A 61 -0.14 -10.18 -8.08
N ASP A 62 1.00 -10.74 -8.48
CA ASP A 62 2.30 -10.06 -8.38
C ASP A 62 2.37 -8.78 -9.22
N ALA A 63 1.85 -8.83 -10.47
CA ALA A 63 1.76 -7.65 -11.33
C ALA A 63 0.79 -6.61 -10.76
N ALA A 64 -0.37 -7.03 -10.24
CA ALA A 64 -1.33 -6.14 -9.60
C ALA A 64 -0.73 -5.43 -8.37
N ALA A 65 0.00 -6.16 -7.52
CA ALA A 65 0.70 -5.60 -6.37
C ALA A 65 1.78 -4.59 -6.79
N THR A 66 2.56 -4.91 -7.84
CA THR A 66 3.56 -4.02 -8.43
C THR A 66 2.93 -2.72 -8.94
N LEU A 67 1.85 -2.83 -9.73
CA LEU A 67 1.13 -1.68 -10.28
C LEU A 67 0.42 -0.85 -9.21
N PHE A 68 -0.10 -1.48 -8.16
CA PHE A 68 -0.67 -0.78 -7.00
C PHE A 68 0.37 0.12 -6.31
N MET A 69 1.58 -0.40 -6.08
CA MET A 69 2.67 0.40 -5.51
C MET A 69 3.14 1.50 -6.48
N ALA A 70 3.24 1.19 -7.78
CA ALA A 70 3.60 2.18 -8.79
C ALA A 70 2.59 3.35 -8.82
N GLY A 71 1.29 3.07 -8.72
CA GLY A 71 0.25 4.10 -8.62
C GLY A 71 0.38 4.95 -7.35
N ILE A 72 0.74 4.37 -6.21
CA ILE A 72 1.05 5.13 -4.99
C ILE A 72 2.26 6.04 -5.21
N ALA A 73 3.36 5.49 -5.74
CA ALA A 73 4.60 6.23 -5.99
C ALA A 73 4.43 7.32 -7.08
N ALA A 74 3.55 7.10 -8.06
CA ALA A 74 3.23 8.09 -9.08
C ALA A 74 2.69 9.40 -8.48
N ARG A 75 1.94 9.29 -7.38
CA ARG A 75 1.35 10.44 -6.67
C ARG A 75 2.28 11.07 -5.63
N ALA A 76 3.37 10.40 -5.26
CA ALA A 76 4.40 11.01 -4.44
C ALA A 76 5.21 12.02 -5.27
N TRP A 77 5.70 13.08 -4.63
CA TRP A 77 6.47 14.11 -5.32
C TRP A 77 7.94 13.70 -5.49
N GLY A 78 8.55 13.97 -6.66
CA GLY A 78 9.98 13.78 -6.90
C GLY A 78 10.34 12.43 -7.53
N PRO A 79 11.64 12.10 -7.64
CA PRO A 79 12.14 10.84 -8.17
C PRO A 79 11.76 9.65 -7.28
N VAL A 80 11.66 8.48 -7.89
CA VAL A 80 11.36 7.20 -7.24
C VAL A 80 12.58 6.29 -7.38
N LEU A 81 13.18 5.89 -6.28
CA LEU A 81 14.18 4.83 -6.27
C LEU A 81 13.46 3.48 -6.25
N TRP A 82 13.72 2.64 -7.26
CA TRP A 82 13.20 1.28 -7.32
C TRP A 82 14.35 0.27 -7.26
N VAL A 83 14.42 -0.42 -6.14
CA VAL A 83 15.47 -1.42 -5.90
C VAL A 83 14.95 -2.79 -6.31
N VAL A 84 15.61 -3.40 -7.29
CA VAL A 84 15.20 -4.68 -7.90
C VAL A 84 16.30 -5.72 -7.76
N ARG A 85 15.92 -6.99 -7.75
CA ARG A 85 16.85 -8.11 -7.87
C ARG A 85 16.98 -8.62 -9.32
N ARG A 86 16.05 -8.22 -10.18
CA ARG A 86 16.00 -8.57 -11.61
C ARG A 86 15.42 -7.41 -12.38
N ARG A 87 15.87 -7.19 -13.59
CA ARG A 87 15.34 -6.17 -14.50
C ARG A 87 14.13 -6.68 -15.26
N ASP A 88 13.08 -7.03 -14.54
CA ASP A 88 11.84 -7.58 -15.11
C ASP A 88 10.63 -6.61 -15.02
N LEU A 89 10.87 -5.38 -14.61
CA LEU A 89 9.83 -4.35 -14.57
C LEU A 89 9.48 -3.87 -15.97
N PHE A 90 8.19 -3.91 -16.27
CA PHE A 90 7.66 -3.46 -17.56
C PHE A 90 7.32 -1.97 -17.52
N ALA A 91 8.23 -1.11 -17.99
CA ALA A 91 8.11 0.34 -17.94
C ALA A 91 6.80 0.90 -18.56
N PRO A 92 6.28 0.40 -19.71
CA PRO A 92 4.98 0.85 -20.21
C PRO A 92 3.82 0.57 -19.24
N GLY A 93 3.85 -0.56 -18.50
CA GLY A 93 2.86 -0.85 -17.46
C GLY A 93 2.93 0.12 -16.30
N LEU A 94 4.13 0.54 -15.87
CA LEU A 94 4.30 1.57 -14.84
C LEU A 94 3.76 2.93 -15.31
N ALA A 95 3.99 3.29 -16.58
CA ALA A 95 3.47 4.52 -17.16
C ALA A 95 1.93 4.55 -17.22
N GLN A 96 1.28 3.41 -17.49
CA GLN A 96 -0.18 3.28 -17.50
C GLN A 96 -0.82 3.59 -16.14
N VAL A 97 -0.09 3.39 -15.04
CA VAL A 97 -0.54 3.75 -13.69
C VAL A 97 0.08 5.05 -13.18
N GLY A 98 0.51 5.92 -14.10
CA GLY A 98 0.97 7.28 -13.83
C GLY A 98 2.44 7.41 -13.42
N LEU A 99 3.21 6.32 -13.30
CA LEU A 99 4.62 6.40 -12.96
C LEU A 99 5.49 6.48 -14.23
N ALA A 100 5.82 7.71 -14.62
CA ALA A 100 6.66 7.95 -15.79
C ALA A 100 8.08 7.37 -15.60
N ALA A 101 8.62 6.72 -16.64
CA ALA A 101 9.94 6.12 -16.61
C ALA A 101 11.06 7.12 -16.25
N THR A 102 10.91 8.39 -16.65
CA THR A 102 11.85 9.48 -16.34
C THR A 102 11.95 9.82 -14.85
N ARG A 103 11.00 9.36 -14.04
CA ARG A 103 11.01 9.53 -12.58
C ARG A 103 11.66 8.38 -11.84
N VAL A 104 11.91 7.24 -12.52
CA VAL A 104 12.37 6.02 -11.86
C VAL A 104 13.88 5.90 -11.96
N ILE A 105 14.53 5.79 -10.82
CA ILE A 105 15.94 5.45 -10.68
C ILE A 105 16.01 3.98 -10.29
N TYR A 106 16.61 3.14 -11.12
CA TYR A 106 16.77 1.73 -10.83
C TYR A 106 18.09 1.46 -10.11
N ALA A 107 18.02 0.68 -9.04
CA ALA A 107 19.19 0.09 -8.39
C ALA A 107 19.04 -1.42 -8.36
N GLU A 108 20.11 -2.15 -8.71
CA GLU A 108 20.14 -3.60 -8.65
C GLU A 108 20.81 -4.07 -7.37
N ALA A 109 20.17 -5.01 -6.70
CA ALA A 109 20.64 -5.66 -5.50
C ALA A 109 20.99 -7.13 -5.77
N GLN A 110 22.04 -7.63 -5.11
CA GLN A 110 22.48 -9.02 -5.25
C GLN A 110 21.56 -10.00 -4.49
N ASP A 111 21.09 -9.59 -3.32
CA ASP A 111 20.20 -10.38 -2.46
C ASP A 111 19.24 -9.49 -1.67
N ASP A 112 18.40 -10.10 -0.81
CA ASP A 112 17.43 -9.36 0.00
C ASP A 112 18.10 -8.47 1.07
N ALA A 113 19.28 -8.82 1.57
CA ALA A 113 19.99 -8.01 2.56
C ALA A 113 20.57 -6.74 1.92
N ASP A 114 21.20 -6.88 0.75
CA ASP A 114 21.69 -5.77 -0.06
C ASP A 114 20.54 -4.84 -0.50
N LEU A 115 19.43 -5.42 -0.98
CA LEU A 115 18.23 -4.68 -1.33
C LEU A 115 17.71 -3.81 -0.19
N LEU A 116 17.59 -4.38 1.02
CA LEU A 116 17.11 -3.66 2.19
C LEU A 116 18.10 -2.57 2.65
N ALA A 117 19.41 -2.79 2.47
CA ALA A 117 20.43 -1.78 2.75
C ALA A 117 20.38 -0.60 1.76
N ILE A 118 20.21 -0.87 0.46
CA ILE A 118 20.03 0.18 -0.56
C ILE A 118 18.77 0.98 -0.31
N MET A 119 17.65 0.30 0.06
CA MET A 119 16.41 1.00 0.44
C MET A 119 16.62 1.91 1.64
N GLU A 120 17.31 1.42 2.69
CA GLU A 120 17.57 2.18 3.91
C GLU A 120 18.38 3.45 3.60
N GLU A 121 19.41 3.35 2.74
CA GLU A 121 20.20 4.51 2.31
C GLU A 121 19.37 5.49 1.48
N GLY A 122 18.58 4.98 0.50
CA GLY A 122 17.69 5.80 -0.30
C GLY A 122 16.67 6.57 0.55
N LEU A 123 16.12 5.94 1.61
CA LEU A 123 15.16 6.57 2.52
C LEU A 123 15.74 7.74 3.33
N ARG A 124 17.05 7.76 3.57
CA ARG A 124 17.74 8.89 4.22
C ARG A 124 17.88 10.10 3.30
N HIS A 125 17.76 9.90 2.00
CA HIS A 125 17.83 10.98 1.00
C HIS A 125 16.48 11.70 0.86
N ARG A 126 16.39 12.92 1.37
CA ARG A 126 15.17 13.74 1.37
C ARG A 126 14.72 14.24 -0.01
N SER A 127 15.48 13.98 -1.07
CA SER A 127 15.15 14.35 -2.45
C SER A 127 14.28 13.31 -3.18
N LEU A 128 14.09 12.14 -2.60
CA LEU A 128 13.27 11.08 -3.19
C LEU A 128 11.83 11.19 -2.72
N GLY A 129 10.88 11.03 -3.66
CA GLY A 129 9.46 10.97 -3.35
C GLY A 129 9.03 9.62 -2.78
N ALA A 130 9.63 8.54 -3.28
CA ALA A 130 9.38 7.19 -2.80
C ALA A 130 10.62 6.30 -2.96
N VAL A 131 10.74 5.29 -2.09
CA VAL A 131 11.68 4.19 -2.23
C VAL A 131 10.90 2.89 -2.25
N ILE A 132 11.05 2.13 -3.34
CA ILE A 132 10.39 0.83 -3.55
C ILE A 132 11.46 -0.26 -3.56
N GLY A 133 11.17 -1.39 -2.94
CA GLY A 133 12.04 -2.57 -3.02
C GLY A 133 11.23 -3.86 -3.08
N GLU A 134 11.80 -4.91 -3.66
CA GLU A 134 11.15 -6.18 -3.91
C GLU A 134 11.90 -7.33 -3.23
N ALA A 135 11.53 -7.67 -2.01
CA ALA A 135 12.19 -8.71 -1.22
C ALA A 135 11.29 -9.94 -0.98
N LYS A 136 11.89 -11.13 -0.97
CA LYS A 136 11.22 -12.35 -0.51
C LYS A 136 11.24 -12.44 1.01
N ARG A 137 12.32 -11.98 1.65
CA ARG A 137 12.50 -12.05 3.09
C ARG A 137 12.90 -10.69 3.65
N ALA A 138 12.12 -10.21 4.61
CA ALA A 138 12.48 -9.04 5.41
C ALA A 138 11.94 -9.27 6.83
N GLY A 139 12.84 -9.46 7.77
CA GLY A 139 12.48 -9.70 9.17
C GLY A 139 12.17 -8.40 9.93
N LEU A 140 11.71 -8.53 11.18
CA LEU A 140 11.31 -7.40 12.02
C LEU A 140 12.43 -6.37 12.21
N ALA A 141 13.67 -6.79 12.42
CA ALA A 141 14.79 -5.86 12.60
C ALA A 141 15.06 -5.01 11.36
N ALA A 142 15.01 -5.62 10.17
CA ALA A 142 15.20 -4.90 8.91
C ALA A 142 14.04 -3.93 8.63
N THR A 143 12.79 -4.39 8.78
CA THR A 143 11.61 -3.52 8.58
C THR A 143 11.55 -2.38 9.59
N ARG A 144 12.08 -2.57 10.82
CA ARG A 144 12.21 -1.49 11.81
C ARG A 144 13.24 -0.43 11.38
N ARG A 145 14.38 -0.84 10.80
CA ARG A 145 15.36 0.11 10.26
C ARG A 145 14.78 0.91 9.09
N LEU A 146 14.07 0.26 8.15
CA LEU A 146 13.38 0.95 7.06
C LEU A 146 12.34 1.93 7.57
N GLN A 147 11.54 1.56 8.59
CA GLN A 147 10.55 2.46 9.19
C GLN A 147 11.22 3.71 9.79
N LEU A 148 12.30 3.54 10.55
CA LEU A 148 13.04 4.65 11.14
C LEU A 148 13.70 5.55 10.08
N ALA A 149 14.24 4.94 9.02
CA ALA A 149 14.82 5.69 7.90
C ALA A 149 13.75 6.49 7.15
N ALA A 150 12.57 5.92 6.90
CA ALA A 150 11.43 6.61 6.29
C ALA A 150 10.95 7.80 7.14
N GLU A 151 10.84 7.64 8.46
CA GLU A 151 10.49 8.72 9.39
C GLU A 151 11.52 9.85 9.37
N GLY A 152 12.81 9.52 9.42
CA GLY A 152 13.93 10.49 9.38
C GLY A 152 14.04 11.21 8.04
N GLY A 153 13.87 10.51 6.94
CA GLY A 153 13.95 11.03 5.57
C GLY A 153 12.65 11.69 5.09
N ARG A 154 11.53 11.44 5.76
CA ARG A 154 10.18 11.89 5.34
C ARG A 154 9.82 11.39 3.94
N THR A 155 10.25 10.17 3.60
CA THR A 155 10.10 9.54 2.30
C THR A 155 9.28 8.26 2.45
N ILE A 156 8.25 8.06 1.61
CA ILE A 156 7.45 6.85 1.66
C ILE A 156 8.28 5.62 1.26
N ALA A 157 8.25 4.60 2.10
CA ALA A 157 8.86 3.31 1.83
C ALA A 157 7.78 2.30 1.42
N LEU A 158 7.93 1.69 0.26
CA LEU A 158 7.04 0.64 -0.25
C LEU A 158 7.85 -0.65 -0.42
N LEU A 159 7.52 -1.69 0.35
CA LEU A 159 8.20 -2.97 0.27
C LEU A 159 7.26 -4.03 -0.32
N LEU A 160 7.54 -4.46 -1.55
CA LEU A 160 6.88 -5.60 -2.16
C LEU A 160 7.42 -6.89 -1.57
N LYS A 161 6.56 -7.60 -0.89
CA LYS A 161 6.86 -8.91 -0.31
C LYS A 161 6.50 -9.99 -1.32
N ARG A 162 7.53 -10.51 -2.01
CA ARG A 162 7.37 -11.60 -2.97
C ARG A 162 7.16 -12.94 -2.25
N HIS A 163 6.37 -13.81 -2.81
CA HIS A 163 6.22 -15.17 -2.33
C HIS A 163 7.56 -15.93 -2.37
N ALA A 164 7.98 -16.51 -1.26
CA ALA A 164 9.17 -17.35 -1.20
C ALA A 164 8.87 -18.80 -1.65
N SER A 165 7.61 -19.23 -1.49
CA SER A 165 7.07 -20.54 -1.91
C SER A 165 5.59 -20.40 -2.24
N ALA A 166 5.04 -21.35 -2.99
CA ALA A 166 3.65 -21.31 -3.46
C ALA A 166 2.59 -21.31 -2.34
N GLY A 167 2.91 -21.81 -1.14
CA GLY A 167 1.95 -21.90 -0.03
C GLY A 167 2.24 -20.97 1.15
N GLY A 168 3.28 -20.13 1.07
CA GLY A 168 3.65 -19.22 2.16
C GLY A 168 2.92 -17.89 2.08
N ASP A 169 2.49 -17.34 3.23
CA ASP A 169 1.99 -15.96 3.30
C ASP A 169 3.17 -14.97 3.44
N PRO A 170 3.45 -14.13 2.42
CA PRO A 170 4.54 -13.16 2.49
C PRO A 170 4.36 -12.14 3.62
N LEU A 171 3.10 -11.92 4.03
CA LEU A 171 2.73 -11.00 5.10
C LEU A 171 2.59 -11.69 6.48
N GLY A 172 2.85 -13.00 6.61
CA GLY A 172 2.71 -13.73 7.87
C GLY A 172 3.76 -13.37 8.92
N ALA A 173 5.00 -13.02 8.49
CA ALA A 173 6.07 -12.68 9.42
C ALA A 173 5.85 -11.33 10.14
N PRO A 174 6.35 -11.17 11.40
CA PRO A 174 6.31 -9.89 12.09
C PRO A 174 7.04 -8.78 11.30
N SER A 175 6.45 -7.57 11.29
CA SER A 175 6.98 -6.40 10.59
C SER A 175 6.68 -5.12 11.34
N ALA A 176 7.53 -4.11 11.15
CA ALA A 176 7.36 -2.75 11.66
C ALA A 176 6.55 -1.85 10.73
N ALA A 177 6.10 -2.35 9.58
CA ALA A 177 5.31 -1.59 8.63
C ALA A 177 4.03 -1.00 9.27
N VAL A 178 3.71 0.23 8.88
CA VAL A 178 2.52 0.94 9.37
C VAL A 178 1.25 0.37 8.76
N THR A 179 1.28 0.00 7.48
CA THR A 179 0.19 -0.72 6.81
C THR A 179 0.72 -1.92 6.04
N ARG A 180 -0.11 -2.94 5.90
CA ARG A 180 0.20 -4.16 5.15
C ARG A 180 -0.97 -4.50 4.24
N TRP A 181 -0.69 -4.63 2.96
CA TRP A 181 -1.69 -4.76 1.90
C TRP A 181 -1.54 -6.06 1.14
N ARG A 182 -2.65 -6.69 0.82
CA ARG A 182 -2.72 -7.85 -0.07
C ARG A 182 -3.54 -7.49 -1.30
N ILE A 183 -3.02 -7.76 -2.48
CA ILE A 183 -3.63 -7.41 -3.75
C ILE A 183 -3.89 -8.69 -4.54
N ALA A 184 -5.15 -8.90 -4.92
CA ALA A 184 -5.55 -9.97 -5.82
C ALA A 184 -6.14 -9.36 -7.10
N THR A 185 -5.91 -10.03 -8.21
CA THR A 185 -6.64 -9.75 -9.46
C THR A 185 -8.09 -10.17 -9.33
N ALA A 186 -8.99 -9.44 -9.94
CA ALA A 186 -10.41 -9.76 -10.01
C ALA A 186 -10.92 -9.64 -11.47
N PRO A 187 -11.96 -10.37 -11.85
CA PRO A 187 -12.54 -10.25 -13.18
C PRO A 187 -12.96 -8.80 -13.47
N SER A 188 -12.60 -8.29 -14.64
CA SER A 188 -13.04 -6.97 -15.10
C SER A 188 -14.56 -6.92 -15.30
N THR A 189 -15.13 -5.72 -15.19
CA THR A 189 -16.55 -5.53 -15.51
C THR A 189 -16.75 -5.79 -17.00
N PRO A 190 -17.71 -6.66 -17.39
CA PRO A 190 -18.02 -6.88 -18.79
C PRO A 190 -18.38 -5.56 -19.48
N LEU A 191 -17.83 -5.35 -20.66
CA LEU A 191 -18.20 -4.21 -21.50
C LEU A 191 -19.46 -4.55 -22.32
N PRO A 192 -20.28 -3.56 -22.68
CA PRO A 192 -21.44 -3.78 -23.57
C PRO A 192 -21.02 -4.09 -25.01
N VAL A 193 -19.74 -3.98 -25.33
CA VAL A 193 -19.13 -4.25 -26.63
C VAL A 193 -17.94 -5.20 -26.46
N ALA A 194 -17.52 -5.87 -27.54
CA ALA A 194 -16.31 -6.69 -27.51
C ALA A 194 -15.09 -5.82 -27.16
N GLY A 195 -14.34 -6.21 -26.13
CA GLY A 195 -13.18 -5.48 -25.67
C GLY A 195 -12.71 -5.92 -24.29
N VAL A 196 -11.55 -5.37 -23.86
CA VAL A 196 -10.98 -5.63 -22.53
C VAL A 196 -11.38 -4.47 -21.62
N GLY A 197 -12.13 -4.78 -20.56
CA GLY A 197 -12.49 -3.80 -19.53
C GLY A 197 -11.29 -3.41 -18.67
N ARG A 198 -11.43 -2.33 -17.90
CA ARG A 198 -10.44 -1.91 -16.92
C ARG A 198 -10.18 -3.05 -15.92
N SER A 199 -8.92 -3.32 -15.63
CA SER A 199 -8.52 -4.32 -14.65
C SER A 199 -9.13 -4.00 -13.29
N ARG A 200 -9.49 -5.04 -12.53
CA ARG A 200 -10.02 -4.90 -11.17
C ARG A 200 -9.14 -5.65 -10.19
N TRP A 201 -9.08 -5.11 -8.99
CA TRP A 201 -8.31 -5.68 -7.89
C TRP A 201 -9.18 -5.81 -6.65
N ARG A 202 -9.00 -6.91 -5.94
CA ARG A 202 -9.36 -7.02 -4.53
C ARG A 202 -8.20 -6.47 -3.72
N VAL A 203 -8.40 -5.32 -3.08
CA VAL A 203 -7.41 -4.64 -2.26
C VAL A 203 -7.78 -4.86 -0.80
N GLU A 204 -6.91 -5.55 -0.07
CA GLU A 204 -7.10 -5.88 1.35
C GLU A 204 -6.05 -5.17 2.19
N LEU A 205 -6.47 -4.34 3.14
CA LEU A 205 -5.66 -3.84 4.22
C LEU A 205 -5.64 -4.90 5.33
N VAL A 206 -4.65 -5.79 5.29
CA VAL A 206 -4.51 -6.92 6.22
C VAL A 206 -4.27 -6.42 7.64
N ARG A 207 -3.48 -5.36 7.77
CA ARG A 207 -3.11 -4.76 9.06
C ARG A 207 -2.72 -3.30 8.89
N GLN A 208 -3.06 -2.51 9.90
CA GLN A 208 -2.49 -1.17 10.08
C GLN A 208 -2.18 -0.89 11.55
N LYS A 209 -1.25 0.02 11.79
CA LYS A 209 -0.93 0.51 13.13
C LYS A 209 -1.98 1.55 13.55
N GLY A 210 -2.70 1.28 14.62
CA GLY A 210 -3.69 2.23 15.17
C GLY A 210 -5.05 2.23 14.47
N GLY A 211 -5.39 1.22 13.66
CA GLY A 211 -6.69 1.13 12.99
C GLY A 211 -7.13 -0.31 12.71
N ALA A 212 -8.30 -0.47 12.11
CA ALA A 212 -8.88 -1.76 11.75
C ALA A 212 -8.44 -2.22 10.34
N PRO A 213 -8.44 -3.53 10.05
CA PRO A 213 -8.31 -4.04 8.68
C PRO A 213 -9.51 -3.66 7.82
N GLY A 214 -9.37 -3.80 6.50
CA GLY A 214 -10.45 -3.54 5.54
C GLY A 214 -10.20 -4.19 4.20
N ALA A 215 -11.23 -4.31 3.37
CA ALA A 215 -11.09 -4.87 2.04
C ALA A 215 -12.08 -4.24 1.06
N TRP A 216 -11.62 -3.99 -0.17
CA TRP A 216 -12.38 -3.30 -1.20
C TRP A 216 -12.13 -3.95 -2.57
N ASP A 217 -13.16 -3.93 -3.41
CA ASP A 217 -13.02 -4.23 -4.83
C ASP A 217 -12.91 -2.90 -5.58
N LEU A 218 -11.79 -2.71 -6.27
CA LEU A 218 -11.45 -1.46 -6.94
C LEU A 218 -11.14 -1.71 -8.42
N GLU A 219 -11.38 -0.73 -9.25
CA GLU A 219 -10.73 -0.64 -10.54
C GLU A 219 -9.26 -0.27 -10.34
N ALA A 220 -8.38 -0.89 -11.14
CA ALA A 220 -6.95 -0.67 -11.11
C ALA A 220 -6.59 0.82 -11.23
N CYS A 221 -5.37 1.18 -10.85
CA CYS A 221 -4.89 2.55 -11.01
C CYS A 221 -4.95 3.00 -12.47
N ASP A 222 -5.31 4.26 -12.67
CA ASP A 222 -5.29 4.95 -13.95
C ASP A 222 -3.96 5.72 -14.16
N GLU A 223 -3.87 6.47 -15.23
CA GLU A 223 -2.71 7.30 -15.59
C GLU A 223 -2.40 8.42 -14.57
N THR A 224 -3.28 8.65 -13.59
CA THR A 224 -3.04 9.56 -12.46
C THR A 224 -2.61 8.84 -11.19
N GLY A 225 -2.43 7.52 -11.25
CA GLY A 225 -2.07 6.66 -10.12
C GLY A 225 -3.23 6.43 -9.14
N ARG A 226 -4.47 6.62 -9.55
CA ARG A 226 -5.66 6.51 -8.69
C ARG A 226 -6.50 5.29 -9.03
N CYS A 227 -6.83 4.54 -7.99
CA CYS A 227 -7.88 3.51 -8.07
C CYS A 227 -9.26 4.17 -8.06
N ALA A 228 -10.28 3.44 -8.55
CA ALA A 228 -11.67 3.87 -8.50
C ALA A 228 -12.58 2.78 -7.94
N VAL A 229 -13.74 3.18 -7.41
CA VAL A 229 -14.80 2.24 -7.02
C VAL A 229 -15.59 1.88 -8.28
N PRO A 230 -15.81 0.58 -8.58
CA PRO A 230 -16.59 0.18 -9.74
C PRO A 230 -18.00 0.75 -9.74
N ALA A 231 -18.43 1.31 -10.87
CA ALA A 231 -19.72 2.02 -11.01
C ALA A 231 -20.95 1.19 -10.55
N GLY A 232 -20.90 -0.14 -10.70
CA GLY A 232 -21.96 -1.05 -10.23
C GLY A 232 -22.12 -1.14 -8.71
N MET A 233 -21.08 -0.83 -7.93
CA MET A 233 -21.15 -0.81 -6.46
C MET A 233 -21.74 0.51 -5.92
N VAL A 234 -21.49 1.61 -6.59
CA VAL A 234 -22.05 2.94 -6.23
C VAL A 234 -23.58 2.89 -6.32
N ARG A 235 -24.15 2.22 -7.33
CA ARG A 235 -25.61 2.07 -7.47
C ARG A 235 -26.25 1.23 -6.36
N ARG A 236 -25.58 0.18 -5.86
CA ARG A 236 -26.12 -0.64 -4.76
C ARG A 236 -26.11 0.09 -3.43
N ALA A 237 -25.11 0.89 -3.13
CA ALA A 237 -25.07 1.70 -1.92
C ALA A 237 -26.17 2.76 -1.93
N ALA A 238 -26.45 3.42 -3.06
CA ALA A 238 -27.51 4.39 -3.21
C ALA A 238 -28.92 3.76 -3.13
N ALA A 239 -29.12 2.55 -3.66
CA ALA A 239 -30.39 1.82 -3.58
C ALA A 239 -30.68 1.29 -2.16
N GLY A 240 -29.64 0.95 -1.38
CA GLY A 240 -29.78 0.49 0.02
C GLY A 240 -30.15 1.59 0.99
N SER A 241 -29.79 2.86 0.72
CA SER A 241 -30.12 4.00 1.58
C SER A 241 -31.56 4.54 1.37
N GLY A 242 -32.22 4.16 0.28
CA GLY A 242 -33.59 4.58 -0.04
C GLY A 242 -34.70 3.71 0.55
N ALA A 243 -34.39 2.50 1.05
CA ALA A 243 -35.40 1.54 1.51
C ALA A 243 -35.75 1.64 3.01
N SER A 244 -35.16 2.58 3.77
CA SER A 244 -35.41 2.72 5.23
C SER A 244 -36.31 3.89 5.63
N ARG A 245 -37.16 4.39 4.72
CA ARG A 245 -38.15 5.43 5.04
C ARG A 245 -39.50 5.10 4.43
N ALA A 246 -40.12 4.00 4.84
CA ALA A 246 -41.57 3.77 4.74
C ALA A 246 -41.94 2.54 5.57
N ALA A 247 -42.18 2.71 6.85
CA ALA A 247 -43.10 1.95 7.70
C ALA A 247 -43.35 2.74 8.99
#